data_ef2de4fe8a86f2c8841ca2bc606b7edd
#
_entry.id   ef2de4fe8a86f2c8841ca2bc606b7edd
#
_cell.length_a   1.000
_cell.length_b   1.000
_cell.length_c   1.000
_cell.angle_alpha   90.00
_cell.angle_beta   90.00
_cell.angle_gamma   90.00
#
_symmetry.space_group_name_H-M   'P 1'
#
loop_
_entity.id
_entity.type
_entity.pdbx_description
1 polymer ?
#
loop_
_entity_poly.entity_id
_entity_poly.type
_entity_poly.pdbx_seq_one_letter_code
_entity_poly.pdbx_strand_id
1 'polypeptide(L)'
;MIEPELSYVYIIAELDFDDDSKHTGFYKIGKAKNPFYRLAQLQTANARGLQLVHTIQCSKDKYDWDAPMDPNTRMNPIIEEYVGHREMQIQDLFDDYRCTPDRRLKQNHIEDVDDTRTYGGNEWYDFRKIGIDKVIDMIDDKFPPYLGILEKQLSLEFF
;
A
#
# COMPACT_ATOMS: atom_id res chain seq x y z
N MET A 1 -2.68 13.11 -25.75
CA MET A 1 -1.88 13.05 -24.53
C MET A 1 -2.18 11.74 -23.81
N ILE A 2 -1.14 10.97 -23.55
CA ILE A 2 -1.30 9.69 -22.86
C ILE A 2 -1.16 9.96 -21.36
N GLU A 3 -2.25 9.71 -20.62
CA GLU A 3 -2.17 9.79 -19.17
C GLU A 3 -1.35 8.62 -18.62
N PRO A 4 -0.46 8.86 -17.64
CA PRO A 4 0.25 7.75 -17.02
C PRO A 4 -0.72 6.80 -16.34
N GLU A 5 -0.54 5.51 -16.58
CA GLU A 5 -1.33 4.50 -15.88
C GLU A 5 -0.76 4.30 -14.49
N LEU A 6 -1.49 4.79 -13.50
CA LEU A 6 -1.07 4.78 -12.11
C LEU A 6 -1.76 3.68 -11.33
N SER A 7 -1.07 3.21 -10.33
CA SER A 7 -1.61 2.36 -9.29
C SER A 7 -1.03 2.84 -7.96
N TYR A 8 -1.51 2.30 -6.86
CA TYR A 8 -1.14 2.85 -5.55
C TYR A 8 -0.88 1.73 -4.56
N VAL A 9 0.16 1.91 -3.75
CA VAL A 9 0.26 1.22 -2.47
C VAL A 9 -0.49 2.09 -1.46
N TYR A 10 -1.34 1.50 -0.66
CA TYR A 10 -2.16 2.23 0.30
C TYR A 10 -1.89 1.75 1.72
N ILE A 11 -2.14 2.64 2.66
CA ILE A 11 -2.19 2.32 4.08
C ILE A 11 -3.59 2.67 4.58
N ILE A 12 -4.28 1.69 5.13
CA ILE A 12 -5.61 1.85 5.70
C ILE A 12 -5.52 1.62 7.21
N ALA A 13 -6.06 2.57 7.98
CA ALA A 13 -6.15 2.48 9.42
C ALA A 13 -7.43 1.78 9.84
N GLU A 14 -7.34 0.95 10.86
CA GLU A 14 -8.51 0.47 11.60
C GLU A 14 -8.89 1.51 12.65
N LEU A 15 -10.16 1.88 12.68
CA LEU A 15 -10.66 2.88 13.63
C LEU A 15 -11.11 2.21 14.92
N ASP A 16 -10.97 2.96 16.01
CA ASP A 16 -11.46 2.52 17.31
C ASP A 16 -12.98 2.33 17.27
N PHE A 17 -13.46 1.26 17.89
CA PHE A 17 -14.88 0.91 17.85
C PHE A 17 -15.76 1.96 18.56
N ASP A 18 -15.25 2.54 19.64
CA ASP A 18 -15.98 3.50 20.44
C ASP A 18 -15.71 4.96 20.03
N ASP A 19 -14.65 5.22 19.26
CA ASP A 19 -14.25 6.57 18.86
C ASP A 19 -13.63 6.58 17.47
N ASP A 20 -14.45 6.95 16.46
CA ASP A 20 -14.04 7.00 15.05
C ASP A 20 -12.89 7.97 14.77
N SER A 21 -12.60 8.89 15.70
CA SER A 21 -11.49 9.83 15.54
C SER A 21 -10.13 9.21 15.89
N LYS A 22 -10.13 8.00 16.43
CA LYS A 22 -8.91 7.32 16.88
C LYS A 22 -8.63 6.07 16.07
N HIS A 23 -7.34 5.86 15.78
CA HIS A 23 -6.85 4.63 15.20
C HIS A 23 -6.60 3.60 16.33
N THR A 24 -6.84 2.33 16.03
CA THR A 24 -6.50 1.25 16.97
C THR A 24 -4.99 1.02 17.04
N GLY A 25 -4.26 1.47 16.04
CA GLY A 25 -2.82 1.19 15.87
C GLY A 25 -2.55 0.05 14.90
N PHE A 26 -3.58 -0.58 14.37
CA PHE A 26 -3.47 -1.61 13.34
C PHE A 26 -3.76 -1.02 11.98
N TYR A 27 -2.92 -1.39 10.99
CA TYR A 27 -2.96 -0.82 9.65
C TYR A 27 -2.79 -1.91 8.61
N LYS A 28 -3.51 -1.77 7.50
CA LYS A 28 -3.36 -2.64 6.35
C LYS A 28 -2.50 -1.95 5.30
N ILE A 29 -1.54 -2.67 4.76
CA ILE A 29 -0.74 -2.23 3.61
C ILE A 29 -1.11 -3.11 2.42
N GLY A 30 -1.58 -2.50 1.35
CA GLY A 30 -1.97 -3.21 0.15
C GLY A 30 -1.78 -2.38 -1.10
N LYS A 31 -2.25 -2.89 -2.22
CA LYS A 31 -2.19 -2.19 -3.50
C LYS A 31 -3.56 -2.13 -4.16
N ALA A 32 -3.82 -1.06 -4.88
CA ALA A 32 -5.05 -0.90 -5.64
C ALA A 32 -4.87 0.16 -6.73
N LYS A 33 -5.59 -0.04 -7.84
CA LYS A 33 -5.69 0.98 -8.88
C LYS A 33 -6.47 2.20 -8.38
N ASN A 34 -7.51 1.98 -7.59
CA ASN A 34 -8.31 3.01 -6.94
C ASN A 34 -8.42 2.70 -5.44
N PRO A 35 -7.60 3.34 -4.59
CA PRO A 35 -7.63 3.08 -3.15
C PRO A 35 -8.96 3.41 -2.47
N PHE A 36 -9.68 4.42 -2.93
CA PHE A 36 -10.98 4.77 -2.36
C PHE A 36 -12.03 3.71 -2.62
N TYR A 37 -12.04 3.15 -3.82
CA TYR A 37 -12.93 2.04 -4.15
C TYR A 37 -12.57 0.79 -3.33
N ARG A 38 -11.28 0.52 -3.19
CA ARG A 38 -10.80 -0.59 -2.36
C ARG A 38 -11.19 -0.42 -0.90
N LEU A 39 -11.08 0.80 -0.37
CA LEU A 39 -11.51 1.12 0.99
C LEU A 39 -12.99 0.76 1.18
N ALA A 40 -13.84 1.16 0.24
CA ALA A 40 -15.26 0.86 0.31
C ALA A 40 -15.55 -0.65 0.31
N GLN A 41 -14.82 -1.41 -0.54
CA GLN A 41 -14.95 -2.86 -0.57
C GLN A 41 -14.53 -3.50 0.76
N LEU A 42 -13.40 -3.06 1.32
CA LEU A 42 -12.89 -3.59 2.59
C LEU A 42 -13.82 -3.22 3.75
N GLN A 43 -14.43 -2.03 3.71
CA GLN A 43 -15.34 -1.58 4.75
C GLN A 43 -16.57 -2.48 4.86
N THR A 44 -17.10 -2.99 3.75
CA THR A 44 -18.25 -3.88 3.77
C THR A 44 -17.96 -5.21 4.47
N ALA A 45 -16.69 -5.62 4.49
CA ALA A 45 -16.25 -6.90 5.08
C ALA A 45 -15.73 -6.75 6.52
N ASN A 46 -15.64 -5.52 7.04
CA ASN A 46 -15.07 -5.26 8.37
C ASN A 46 -16.11 -4.68 9.31
N ALA A 47 -16.11 -5.18 10.55
CA ALA A 47 -17.00 -4.68 11.60
C ALA A 47 -16.57 -3.30 12.12
N ARG A 48 -15.26 -2.98 12.03
CA ARG A 48 -14.73 -1.71 12.48
C ARG A 48 -14.62 -0.73 11.32
N GLY A 49 -14.70 0.57 11.63
CA GLY A 49 -14.46 1.61 10.64
C GLY A 49 -13.04 1.53 10.09
N LEU A 50 -12.87 1.91 8.84
CA LEU A 50 -11.59 1.96 8.16
C LEU A 50 -11.37 3.35 7.58
N GLN A 51 -10.11 3.79 7.56
CA GLN A 51 -9.74 5.08 7.00
C GLN A 51 -8.51 4.95 6.13
N LEU A 52 -8.56 5.50 4.92
CA LEU A 52 -7.37 5.61 4.09
C LEU A 52 -6.49 6.73 4.65
N VAL A 53 -5.26 6.38 5.07
CA VAL A 53 -4.36 7.35 5.72
C VAL A 53 -3.19 7.75 4.85
N HIS A 54 -2.80 6.94 3.88
CA HIS A 54 -1.68 7.26 3.00
C HIS A 54 -1.74 6.47 1.71
N THR A 55 -1.22 7.06 0.64
CA THR A 55 -1.05 6.39 -0.65
C THR A 55 0.31 6.72 -1.22
N ILE A 56 0.90 5.75 -1.91
CA ILE A 56 2.15 5.92 -2.63
C ILE A 56 1.87 5.68 -4.11
N GLN A 57 2.11 6.68 -4.93
CA GLN A 57 1.87 6.60 -6.36
C GLN A 57 2.91 5.72 -7.04
N CYS A 58 2.47 4.74 -7.79
CA CYS A 58 3.30 3.72 -8.42
C CYS A 58 2.89 3.54 -9.88
N SER A 59 3.69 2.79 -10.63
CA SER A 59 3.34 2.37 -11.98
C SER A 59 2.43 1.14 -11.93
N LYS A 60 1.40 1.15 -12.76
CA LYS A 60 0.57 -0.03 -12.99
C LYS A 60 1.33 -1.11 -13.77
N ASP A 61 2.25 -0.68 -14.65
CA ASP A 61 2.97 -1.57 -15.54
C ASP A 61 4.28 -2.04 -14.94
N LYS A 62 4.53 -3.34 -15.05
CA LYS A 62 5.76 -3.96 -14.57
C LYS A 62 6.94 -3.72 -15.50
N TYR A 63 6.67 -3.68 -16.80
CA TYR A 63 7.69 -3.54 -17.82
C TYR A 63 7.48 -2.29 -18.64
N ASP A 64 8.58 -1.67 -19.05
CA ASP A 64 8.55 -0.57 -20.00
C ASP A 64 8.54 -1.14 -21.43
N TRP A 65 7.34 -1.31 -21.97
CA TRP A 65 7.13 -1.89 -23.30
C TRP A 65 7.59 -0.97 -24.43
N ASP A 66 7.77 0.33 -24.14
CA ASP A 66 8.20 1.33 -25.12
C ASP A 66 9.73 1.45 -25.17
N ALA A 67 10.43 0.91 -24.19
CA ALA A 67 11.88 0.94 -24.16
C ALA A 67 12.48 -0.24 -24.96
N PRO A 68 13.69 -0.08 -25.51
CA PRO A 68 14.38 -1.18 -26.18
C PRO A 68 14.61 -2.35 -25.24
N MET A 69 14.42 -3.56 -25.76
CA MET A 69 14.72 -4.76 -25.01
C MET A 69 16.22 -4.85 -24.71
N ASP A 70 16.56 -5.37 -23.54
CA ASP A 70 17.94 -5.69 -23.21
C ASP A 70 18.44 -6.80 -24.15
N PRO A 71 19.51 -6.57 -24.92
CA PRO A 71 20.03 -7.57 -25.86
C PRO A 71 20.54 -8.83 -25.16
N ASN A 72 20.92 -8.76 -23.88
CA ASN A 72 21.44 -9.92 -23.14
C ASN A 72 20.35 -10.82 -22.60
N THR A 73 19.22 -10.24 -22.17
CA THR A 73 18.11 -10.99 -21.58
C THR A 73 16.93 -11.14 -22.52
N ARG A 74 16.89 -10.35 -23.60
CA ARG A 74 15.76 -10.25 -24.55
C ARG A 74 14.44 -9.89 -23.85
N MET A 75 14.54 -9.10 -22.78
CA MET A 75 13.39 -8.67 -22.00
C MET A 75 13.31 -7.14 -21.98
N ASN A 76 12.10 -6.61 -21.90
CA ASN A 76 11.91 -5.20 -21.70
C ASN A 76 12.37 -4.80 -20.29
N PRO A 77 12.87 -3.57 -20.11
CA PRO A 77 13.25 -3.08 -18.79
C PRO A 77 12.10 -3.15 -17.79
N ILE A 78 12.44 -3.48 -16.54
CA ILE A 78 11.49 -3.49 -15.44
C ILE A 78 11.37 -2.08 -14.89
N ILE A 79 10.14 -1.64 -14.68
CA ILE A 79 9.88 -0.36 -14.01
C ILE A 79 10.06 -0.56 -12.52
N GLU A 80 11.04 0.14 -11.92
CA GLU A 80 11.33 0.01 -10.48
C GLU A 80 10.14 0.38 -9.61
N GLU A 81 9.36 1.37 -10.04
CA GLU A 81 8.19 1.86 -9.33
C GLU A 81 6.92 1.06 -9.64
N TYR A 82 7.06 -0.16 -10.15
CA TYR A 82 5.91 -1.05 -10.33
C TYR A 82 5.23 -1.33 -8.99
N VAL A 83 3.91 -1.17 -8.94
CA VAL A 83 3.11 -1.24 -7.71
C VAL A 83 3.30 -2.54 -6.94
N GLY A 84 3.41 -3.68 -7.63
CA GLY A 84 3.64 -4.97 -6.98
C GLY A 84 4.98 -5.06 -6.28
N HIS A 85 6.03 -4.48 -6.86
CA HIS A 85 7.35 -4.42 -6.21
C HIS A 85 7.34 -3.45 -5.02
N ARG A 86 6.71 -2.29 -5.17
CA ARG A 86 6.62 -1.31 -4.08
C ARG A 86 5.85 -1.85 -2.88
N GLU A 87 4.74 -2.51 -3.13
CA GLU A 87 3.99 -3.15 -2.05
C GLU A 87 4.88 -4.11 -1.27
N MET A 88 5.57 -5.00 -1.98
CA MET A 88 6.45 -5.99 -1.36
C MET A 88 7.59 -5.33 -0.59
N GLN A 89 8.23 -4.31 -1.17
CA GLN A 89 9.33 -3.58 -0.51
C GLN A 89 8.87 -2.89 0.77
N ILE A 90 7.71 -2.28 0.76
CA ILE A 90 7.14 -1.61 1.93
C ILE A 90 6.74 -2.63 2.99
N GLN A 91 6.10 -3.72 2.59
CA GLN A 91 5.74 -4.80 3.50
C GLN A 91 6.98 -5.43 4.15
N ASP A 92 8.04 -5.64 3.39
CA ASP A 92 9.30 -6.19 3.90
C ASP A 92 9.97 -5.22 4.88
N LEU A 93 9.90 -3.92 4.61
CA LEU A 93 10.46 -2.90 5.50
C LEU A 93 9.84 -2.96 6.90
N PHE A 94 8.56 -3.32 6.98
CA PHE A 94 7.81 -3.39 8.23
C PHE A 94 7.46 -4.83 8.63
N ASP A 95 8.18 -5.82 8.15
CA ASP A 95 7.88 -7.23 8.39
C ASP A 95 7.83 -7.58 9.88
N ASP A 96 8.69 -6.95 10.69
CA ASP A 96 8.73 -7.16 12.14
C ASP A 96 7.44 -6.71 12.86
N TYR A 97 6.65 -5.88 12.21
CA TYR A 97 5.38 -5.36 12.73
C TYR A 97 4.16 -6.12 12.22
N ARG A 98 4.37 -7.10 11.34
CA ARG A 98 3.27 -7.85 10.73
C ARG A 98 2.49 -8.63 11.78
N CYS A 99 1.17 -8.53 11.71
CA CYS A 99 0.26 -9.24 12.59
C CYS A 99 -0.30 -10.47 11.91
N THR A 100 -0.41 -11.56 12.66
CA THR A 100 -1.24 -12.68 12.22
C THR A 100 -2.72 -12.30 12.43
N PRO A 101 -3.64 -12.84 11.64
CA PRO A 101 -5.07 -12.62 11.85
C PRO A 101 -5.52 -12.99 13.28
N ASP A 102 -5.02 -14.10 13.82
CA ASP A 102 -5.35 -14.56 15.16
C ASP A 102 -4.98 -13.56 16.25
N ARG A 103 -3.78 -13.00 16.17
CA ARG A 103 -3.30 -12.01 17.14
C ARG A 103 -4.15 -10.75 17.10
N ARG A 104 -4.45 -10.27 15.90
CA ARG A 104 -5.30 -9.10 15.71
C ARG A 104 -6.70 -9.34 16.25
N LEU A 105 -7.28 -10.50 15.98
CA LEU A 105 -8.61 -10.87 16.43
C LEU A 105 -8.70 -10.94 17.95
N LYS A 106 -7.71 -11.52 18.62
CA LYS A 106 -7.65 -11.57 20.08
C LYS A 106 -7.66 -10.19 20.70
N GLN A 107 -6.91 -9.25 20.12
CA GLN A 107 -6.83 -7.88 20.63
C GLN A 107 -8.14 -7.11 20.43
N ASN A 108 -8.89 -7.45 19.41
CA ASN A 108 -10.18 -6.84 19.13
C ASN A 108 -11.36 -7.56 19.78
N HIS A 109 -11.09 -8.58 20.60
CA HIS A 109 -12.10 -9.40 21.28
C HIS A 109 -13.11 -10.03 20.30
N ILE A 110 -12.67 -10.35 19.11
CA ILE A 110 -13.48 -11.04 18.11
C ILE A 110 -13.17 -12.53 18.22
N GLU A 111 -14.16 -13.31 18.60
CA GLU A 111 -14.08 -14.75 18.68
C GLU A 111 -14.60 -15.37 17.38
N ASP A 112 -14.16 -16.59 17.09
CA ASP A 112 -14.66 -17.42 15.98
C ASP A 112 -14.57 -16.79 14.59
N VAL A 113 -13.53 -16.04 14.31
CA VAL A 113 -13.30 -15.58 12.96
C VAL A 113 -12.28 -16.49 12.29
N ASP A 114 -12.80 -17.42 11.51
CA ASP A 114 -12.02 -18.30 10.64
C ASP A 114 -11.92 -17.71 9.23
N ASP A 115 -11.96 -16.41 9.12
CA ASP A 115 -11.98 -15.79 7.79
C ASP A 115 -10.91 -14.75 7.64
N THR A 116 -9.74 -15.20 7.20
CA THR A 116 -8.63 -14.32 6.85
C THR A 116 -8.99 -13.33 5.73
N ARG A 117 -10.02 -13.64 4.92
CA ARG A 117 -10.49 -12.76 3.85
C ARG A 117 -11.11 -11.49 4.40
N THR A 118 -11.79 -11.57 5.53
CA THR A 118 -12.43 -10.42 6.19
C THR A 118 -11.40 -9.38 6.59
N TYR A 119 -10.21 -9.81 7.01
CA TYR A 119 -9.17 -8.94 7.55
C TYR A 119 -7.95 -8.80 6.63
N GLY A 120 -8.01 -9.37 5.43
CA GLY A 120 -6.93 -9.26 4.46
C GLY A 120 -5.71 -10.13 4.77
N GLY A 121 -5.85 -11.16 5.60
CA GLY A 121 -4.78 -12.11 5.85
C GLY A 121 -3.56 -11.50 6.53
N ASN A 122 -2.38 -11.67 5.92
CA ASN A 122 -1.10 -11.27 6.49
C ASN A 122 -0.69 -9.83 6.20
N GLU A 123 -1.58 -9.03 5.65
CA GLU A 123 -1.28 -7.65 5.24
C GLU A 123 -1.56 -6.62 6.33
N TRP A 124 -1.82 -7.03 7.55
CA TRP A 124 -2.04 -6.16 8.70
C TRP A 124 -0.79 -6.01 9.55
N TYR A 125 -0.60 -4.82 10.11
CA TYR A 125 0.61 -4.42 10.83
C TYR A 125 0.24 -3.72 12.13
N ASP A 126 1.00 -4.03 13.18
CA ASP A 126 0.86 -3.40 14.49
C ASP A 126 1.87 -2.25 14.60
N PHE A 127 1.40 -1.02 14.43
CA PHE A 127 2.23 0.18 14.52
C PHE A 127 2.02 0.97 15.80
N ARG A 128 1.49 0.35 16.85
CA ARG A 128 1.21 1.04 18.11
C ARG A 128 2.49 1.60 18.76
N LYS A 129 3.62 0.93 18.61
CA LYS A 129 4.90 1.36 19.20
C LYS A 129 5.64 2.37 18.35
N ILE A 130 5.75 2.10 17.05
CA ILE A 130 6.50 2.98 16.15
C ILE A 130 5.74 4.25 15.84
N GLY A 131 4.41 4.19 15.73
CA GLY A 131 3.55 5.30 15.35
C GLY A 131 3.42 5.46 13.84
N ILE A 132 2.20 5.77 13.38
CA ILE A 132 1.90 5.87 11.94
C ILE A 132 2.66 7.01 11.27
N ASP A 133 2.86 8.14 11.94
CA ASP A 133 3.55 9.27 11.35
C ASP A 133 4.99 8.94 11.00
N LYS A 134 5.67 8.19 11.86
CA LYS A 134 7.03 7.72 11.58
C LYS A 134 7.06 6.70 10.44
N VAL A 135 6.08 5.82 10.38
CA VAL A 135 5.94 4.86 9.28
C VAL A 135 5.81 5.58 7.94
N ILE A 136 4.92 6.57 7.87
CA ILE A 136 4.72 7.38 6.67
C ILE A 136 6.00 8.12 6.27
N ASP A 137 6.68 8.73 7.23
CA ASP A 137 7.94 9.44 6.98
C ASP A 137 9.02 8.50 6.42
N MET A 138 9.14 7.31 6.96
CA MET A 138 10.10 6.31 6.48
C MET A 138 9.78 5.87 5.04
N ILE A 139 8.51 5.70 4.73
CA ILE A 139 8.07 5.32 3.39
C ILE A 139 8.37 6.44 2.39
N ASP A 140 7.98 7.66 2.71
CA ASP A 140 8.14 8.80 1.82
C ASP A 140 9.62 9.15 1.59
N ASP A 141 10.44 8.95 2.60
CA ASP A 141 11.88 9.17 2.50
C ASP A 141 12.56 8.13 1.60
N LYS A 142 12.12 6.88 1.69
CA LYS A 142 12.75 5.77 0.96
C LYS A 142 12.16 5.55 -0.44
N PHE A 143 10.89 5.82 -0.63
CA PHE A 143 10.17 5.49 -1.86
C PHE A 143 9.50 6.73 -2.47
N PRO A 144 10.21 7.49 -3.31
CA PRO A 144 9.59 8.64 -3.97
C PRO A 144 8.45 8.20 -4.89
N PRO A 145 7.43 9.05 -5.09
CA PRO A 145 6.29 8.70 -5.94
C PRO A 145 6.70 8.55 -7.41
N TYR A 146 6.08 7.63 -8.09
CA TYR A 146 6.21 7.48 -9.53
C TYR A 146 5.43 8.60 -10.21
N LEU A 147 6.11 9.38 -11.06
CA LEU A 147 5.52 10.54 -11.72
C LEU A 147 4.97 10.24 -13.13
N GLY A 148 5.28 9.06 -13.66
CA GLY A 148 4.96 8.75 -15.04
C GLY A 148 5.95 9.36 -16.03
N ILE A 149 5.91 8.90 -17.28
CA ILE A 149 6.87 9.32 -18.30
C ILE A 149 6.72 10.80 -18.63
N LEU A 150 5.48 11.26 -18.80
CA LEU A 150 5.20 12.65 -19.18
C LEU A 150 5.66 13.64 -18.11
N GLU A 151 5.34 13.37 -16.85
CA GLU A 151 5.74 14.24 -15.74
C GLU A 151 7.26 14.27 -15.56
N LYS A 152 7.94 13.13 -15.76
CA LYS A 152 9.40 13.07 -15.73
C LYS A 152 10.03 13.94 -16.84
N GLN A 153 9.47 13.89 -18.04
CA GLN A 153 9.93 14.72 -19.16
C GLN A 153 9.75 16.21 -18.87
N LEU A 154 8.60 16.61 -18.35
CA LEU A 154 8.33 17.98 -17.96
C LEU A 154 9.30 18.48 -16.88
N SER A 155 9.60 17.64 -15.91
CA SER A 155 10.57 17.96 -14.85
C SER A 155 11.97 18.21 -15.43
N LEU A 156 12.39 17.41 -16.40
CA LEU A 156 13.70 17.56 -17.05
C LEU A 156 13.79 18.82 -17.91
N GLU A 157 12.68 19.25 -18.52
CA GLU A 157 12.64 20.47 -19.33
C GLU A 157 12.74 21.75 -18.50
N PHE A 158 12.28 21.73 -17.27
CA PHE A 158 12.23 22.90 -16.39
C PHE A 158 13.36 22.95 -15.34
N PHE A 159 14.12 21.91 -15.24
CA PHE A 159 15.25 21.82 -14.36
C PHE A 159 16.50 21.36 -15.10
#